data_330932541a10d4bd08f9df2e48c2f39d
#
_entry.id   330932541a10d4bd08f9df2e48c2f39d
#
_cell.length_a   1.000
_cell.length_b   1.000
_cell.length_c   1.000
_cell.angle_alpha   90.00
_cell.angle_beta   90.00
_cell.angle_gamma   90.00
#
_symmetry.space_group_name_H-M   'P 1'
#
loop_
_entity.id
_entity.type
_entity.pdbx_description
1 polymer ?
#
loop_
_entity_poly.entity_id
_entity_poly.type
_entity_poly.pdbx_seq_one_letter_code
_entity_poly.pdbx_strand_id
1 'polypeptide(L)'
;EIIIEEFLQGVEVSFIVMTDGQHILPLATSQDHKRLYDDELGPNTGGMGAYSPAPFISPSLHAKIMRDIIDPVIAGMKQEGINYSGFLYAGLMITAENQAKVLEFNCRMGDPETQPILLRLKSDLFTLIEHAVNRTLDKVDIEWDRRAALGVVMAAHGYPENPRKNDVIHGLSDLMTEQEGTDNFHIFHSGTLA
;
A
#
# COMPACT_ATOMS: atom_id res chain seq x y z
N GLU A 1 -16.39 9.96 -22.26
CA GLU A 1 -15.39 10.96 -21.85
C GLU A 1 -14.02 10.30 -21.95
N ILE A 2 -13.04 11.01 -22.53
CA ILE A 2 -11.65 10.52 -22.69
C ILE A 2 -10.77 11.46 -21.90
N ILE A 3 -9.87 10.89 -21.08
CA ILE A 3 -8.84 11.62 -20.34
C ILE A 3 -7.52 11.40 -21.08
N ILE A 4 -6.77 12.46 -21.31
CA ILE A 4 -5.44 12.42 -21.91
C ILE A 4 -4.45 12.98 -20.89
N GLU A 5 -3.47 12.17 -20.50
CA GLU A 5 -2.47 12.50 -19.49
C GLU A 5 -1.05 12.37 -20.06
N GLU A 6 -0.09 12.96 -19.35
CA GLU A 6 1.34 12.79 -19.65
C GLU A 6 1.72 11.31 -19.47
N PHE A 7 2.44 10.73 -20.44
CA PHE A 7 3.03 9.41 -20.26
C PHE A 7 4.24 9.50 -19.35
N LEU A 8 4.11 9.00 -18.11
CA LEU A 8 5.19 9.04 -17.13
C LEU A 8 6.08 7.80 -17.23
N GLN A 9 7.40 8.02 -17.10
CA GLN A 9 8.41 6.96 -17.01
C GLN A 9 9.10 7.01 -15.67
N GLY A 10 9.27 5.86 -15.02
CA GLY A 10 9.89 5.78 -13.71
C GLY A 10 9.54 4.50 -12.98
N VAL A 11 9.65 4.55 -11.67
CA VAL A 11 9.30 3.45 -10.77
C VAL A 11 8.06 3.84 -9.97
N GLU A 12 7.03 3.00 -10.00
CA GLU A 12 5.83 3.23 -9.20
C GLU A 12 6.11 2.98 -7.73
N VAL A 13 5.47 3.76 -6.87
CA VAL A 13 5.48 3.60 -5.42
C VAL A 13 4.11 3.90 -4.83
N SER A 14 3.75 3.12 -3.83
CA SER A 14 2.57 3.33 -3.00
C SER A 14 2.96 4.10 -1.75
N PHE A 15 2.51 5.35 -1.66
CA PHE A 15 2.75 6.22 -0.52
C PHE A 15 1.45 6.43 0.23
N ILE A 16 1.32 5.80 1.39
CA ILE A 16 0.06 5.78 2.14
C ILE A 16 0.23 6.55 3.44
N VAL A 17 -0.75 7.36 3.76
CA VAL A 17 -0.80 8.08 5.04
C VAL A 17 -2.14 7.83 5.75
N MET A 18 -2.13 7.90 7.07
CA MET A 18 -3.32 8.06 7.89
C MET A 18 -3.48 9.52 8.24
N THR A 19 -4.69 10.05 8.17
CA THR A 19 -4.99 11.44 8.54
C THR A 19 -6.25 11.53 9.37
N ASP A 20 -6.31 12.52 10.23
CA ASP A 20 -7.49 12.91 11.01
C ASP A 20 -8.16 14.18 10.48
N GLY A 21 -7.73 14.64 9.29
CA GLY A 21 -8.17 15.88 8.66
C GLY A 21 -7.37 17.13 9.11
N GLN A 22 -6.44 16.96 10.04
CA GLN A 22 -5.58 18.01 10.59
C GLN A 22 -4.11 17.58 10.62
N HIS A 23 -3.86 16.38 11.16
CA HIS A 23 -2.55 15.79 11.30
C HIS A 23 -2.42 14.62 10.32
N ILE A 24 -1.20 14.32 9.95
CA ILE A 24 -0.89 13.29 8.96
C ILE A 24 0.18 12.39 9.53
N LEU A 25 -0.10 11.09 9.55
CA LEU A 25 0.82 10.04 9.98
C LEU A 25 1.20 9.19 8.78
N PRO A 26 2.42 9.34 8.21
CA PRO A 26 2.84 8.53 7.09
C PRO A 26 3.07 7.08 7.51
N LEU A 27 2.60 6.15 6.69
CA LEU A 27 2.86 4.73 6.85
C LEU A 27 4.17 4.33 6.16
N ALA A 28 4.59 3.07 6.34
CA ALA A 28 5.72 2.54 5.60
C ALA A 28 5.43 2.56 4.10
N THR A 29 6.42 2.95 3.29
CA THR A 29 6.31 2.91 1.84
C THR A 29 6.22 1.48 1.32
N SER A 30 5.59 1.29 0.17
CA SER A 30 5.47 0.00 -0.48
C SER A 30 5.59 0.15 -2.00
N GLN A 31 5.90 -0.93 -2.67
CA GLN A 31 5.81 -1.01 -4.12
C GLN A 31 4.94 -2.19 -4.50
N ASP A 32 3.93 -1.94 -5.34
CA ASP A 32 3.06 -2.92 -5.96
C ASP A 32 3.62 -3.37 -7.33
N HIS A 33 3.38 -4.63 -7.68
CA HIS A 33 3.74 -5.22 -8.97
C HIS A 33 2.46 -5.65 -9.69
N LYS A 34 2.03 -4.84 -10.64
CA LYS A 34 0.73 -4.99 -11.32
C LYS A 34 0.76 -5.90 -12.54
N ARG A 35 1.94 -6.13 -13.13
CA ARG A 35 2.05 -6.97 -14.32
C ARG A 35 1.93 -8.44 -13.99
N LEU A 36 1.21 -9.17 -14.88
CA LEU A 36 0.88 -10.59 -14.66
C LEU A 36 2.09 -11.51 -14.78
N TYR A 37 3.01 -11.22 -15.69
CA TYR A 37 4.16 -12.08 -15.99
C TYR A 37 5.46 -11.48 -15.48
N ASP A 38 6.49 -12.32 -15.40
CA ASP A 38 7.86 -11.93 -15.07
C ASP A 38 8.34 -10.79 -16.00
N ASP A 39 9.36 -10.06 -15.55
CA ASP A 39 9.99 -8.96 -16.28
C ASP A 39 9.02 -7.81 -16.65
N GLU A 40 8.03 -7.54 -15.80
CA GLU A 40 7.02 -6.49 -16.02
C GLU A 40 6.24 -6.66 -17.34
N LEU A 41 5.95 -7.91 -17.72
CA LEU A 41 5.24 -8.25 -18.94
C LEU A 41 3.77 -8.63 -18.68
N GLY A 42 2.99 -8.68 -19.77
CA GLY A 42 1.58 -9.05 -19.73
C GLY A 42 0.64 -7.91 -19.35
N PRO A 43 -0.66 -8.22 -19.14
CA PRO A 43 -1.65 -7.23 -18.76
C PRO A 43 -1.44 -6.74 -17.32
N ASN A 44 -1.95 -5.56 -17.01
CA ASN A 44 -2.09 -5.10 -15.63
C ASN A 44 -3.14 -5.95 -14.91
N THR A 45 -2.89 -6.19 -13.63
CA THR A 45 -3.78 -6.89 -12.70
C THR A 45 -4.15 -5.96 -11.54
N GLY A 46 -4.86 -6.49 -10.54
CA GLY A 46 -5.09 -5.80 -9.28
C GLY A 46 -3.86 -5.74 -8.35
N GLY A 47 -2.75 -6.37 -8.74
CA GLY A 47 -1.50 -6.51 -7.97
C GLY A 47 -1.15 -7.98 -7.79
N MET A 48 0.06 -8.36 -8.24
CA MET A 48 0.59 -9.72 -8.12
C MET A 48 1.49 -9.91 -6.90
N GLY A 49 1.78 -8.86 -6.22
CA GLY A 49 2.57 -8.83 -5.02
C GLY A 49 3.02 -7.42 -4.69
N ALA A 50 3.47 -7.24 -3.46
CA ALA A 50 4.03 -5.98 -3.01
C ALA A 50 5.11 -6.23 -1.96
N TYR A 51 6.02 -5.28 -1.82
CA TYR A 51 6.99 -5.30 -0.73
C TYR A 51 7.04 -3.96 -0.01
N SER A 52 7.49 -3.99 1.24
CA SER A 52 7.68 -2.82 2.09
C SER A 52 8.97 -2.98 2.91
N PRO A 53 9.81 -1.93 3.06
CA PRO A 53 9.68 -0.59 2.49
C PRO A 53 10.12 -0.56 1.02
N ALA A 54 9.75 0.50 0.29
CA ALA A 54 10.33 0.79 -1.03
C ALA A 54 11.74 1.39 -0.86
N PRO A 55 12.82 0.67 -1.25
CA PRO A 55 14.18 1.01 -0.85
C PRO A 55 14.73 2.27 -1.54
N PHE A 56 14.12 2.68 -2.65
CA PHE A 56 14.51 3.86 -3.42
C PHE A 56 13.92 5.17 -2.87
N ILE A 57 13.02 5.11 -1.88
CA ILE A 57 12.47 6.29 -1.22
C ILE A 57 13.42 6.72 -0.11
N SER A 58 14.31 7.65 -0.43
CA SER A 58 15.21 8.26 0.55
C SER A 58 14.42 9.14 1.55
N PRO A 59 14.96 9.43 2.75
CA PRO A 59 14.34 10.36 3.67
C PRO A 59 14.07 11.75 3.08
N SER A 60 14.94 12.23 2.20
CA SER A 60 14.77 13.52 1.51
C SER A 60 13.62 13.48 0.51
N LEU A 61 13.48 12.39 -0.26
CA LEU A 61 12.36 12.20 -1.18
C LEU A 61 11.04 12.04 -0.42
N HIS A 62 11.05 11.27 0.68
CA HIS A 62 9.88 11.13 1.56
C HIS A 62 9.40 12.50 2.07
N ALA A 63 10.31 13.32 2.61
CA ALA A 63 9.97 14.66 3.08
C ALA A 63 9.44 15.56 1.95
N LYS A 64 9.97 15.41 0.73
CA LYS A 64 9.50 16.14 -0.44
C LYS A 64 8.09 15.70 -0.85
N ILE A 65 7.80 14.40 -0.86
CA ILE A 65 6.46 13.86 -1.13
C ILE A 65 5.44 14.40 -0.12
N MET A 66 5.77 14.37 1.16
CA MET A 66 4.90 14.94 2.20
C MET A 66 4.60 16.41 1.91
N ARG A 67 5.64 17.25 1.79
CA ARG A 67 5.50 18.71 1.62
C ARG A 67 4.82 19.10 0.30
N ASP A 68 5.16 18.45 -0.82
CA ASP A 68 4.78 18.91 -2.15
C ASP A 68 3.50 18.21 -2.68
N ILE A 69 3.10 17.08 -2.08
CA ILE A 69 1.95 16.28 -2.53
C ILE A 69 0.93 16.09 -1.41
N ILE A 70 1.32 15.46 -0.31
CA ILE A 70 0.35 15.03 0.72
C ILE A 70 -0.23 16.21 1.50
N ASP A 71 0.62 17.08 2.04
CA ASP A 71 0.18 18.26 2.80
C ASP A 71 -0.73 19.16 1.98
N PRO A 72 -0.41 19.50 0.70
CA PRO A 72 -1.29 20.30 -0.13
C PRO A 72 -2.66 19.66 -0.40
N VAL A 73 -2.72 18.34 -0.57
CA VAL A 73 -3.99 17.62 -0.81
C VAL A 73 -4.89 17.69 0.42
N ILE A 74 -4.37 17.40 1.61
CA ILE A 74 -5.16 17.46 2.85
C ILE A 74 -5.58 18.90 3.14
N ALA A 75 -4.67 19.87 2.96
CA ALA A 75 -4.99 21.29 3.13
C ALA A 75 -6.04 21.78 2.14
N GLY A 76 -5.96 21.36 0.87
CA GLY A 76 -6.93 21.70 -0.18
C GLY A 76 -8.32 21.14 0.13
N MET A 77 -8.42 19.86 0.52
CA MET A 77 -9.70 19.28 0.96
C MET A 77 -10.32 20.09 2.11
N LYS A 78 -9.51 20.45 3.10
CA LYS A 78 -9.97 21.28 4.23
C LYS A 78 -10.48 22.66 3.78
N GLN A 79 -9.80 23.32 2.81
CA GLN A 79 -10.23 24.59 2.26
C GLN A 79 -11.58 24.49 1.52
N GLU A 80 -11.84 23.36 0.88
CA GLU A 80 -13.12 23.05 0.23
C GLU A 80 -14.22 22.59 1.22
N GLY A 81 -13.93 22.59 2.52
CA GLY A 81 -14.87 22.19 3.56
C GLY A 81 -14.99 20.65 3.73
N ILE A 82 -14.11 19.88 3.08
CA ILE A 82 -14.07 18.44 3.19
C ILE A 82 -13.17 18.07 4.38
N ASN A 83 -13.76 17.51 5.42
CA ASN A 83 -13.00 16.99 6.56
C ASN A 83 -12.63 15.52 6.30
N TYR A 84 -11.49 15.30 5.62
CA TYR A 84 -11.04 13.98 5.27
C TYR A 84 -10.32 13.31 6.44
N SER A 85 -10.84 12.18 6.93
CA SER A 85 -10.22 11.36 7.97
C SER A 85 -10.18 9.90 7.52
N GLY A 86 -9.05 9.25 7.66
CA GLY A 86 -8.83 7.88 7.22
C GLY A 86 -7.51 7.69 6.50
N PHE A 87 -7.44 6.68 5.62
CA PHE A 87 -6.26 6.39 4.82
C PHE A 87 -6.33 7.13 3.48
N LEU A 88 -5.26 7.83 3.15
CA LEU A 88 -5.04 8.39 1.82
C LEU A 88 -3.87 7.65 1.17
N TYR A 89 -4.15 6.96 0.10
CA TYR A 89 -3.16 6.31 -0.77
C TYR A 89 -2.83 7.27 -1.91
N ALA A 90 -1.55 7.56 -2.09
CA ALA A 90 -1.03 8.26 -3.25
C ALA A 90 -0.20 7.27 -4.08
N GLY A 91 -0.68 6.93 -5.28
CA GLY A 91 0.10 6.23 -6.29
C GLY A 91 1.02 7.24 -6.98
N LEU A 92 2.31 7.02 -6.89
CA LEU A 92 3.32 7.95 -7.38
C LEU A 92 4.24 7.28 -8.40
N MET A 93 4.66 8.04 -9.42
CA MET A 93 5.76 7.68 -10.31
C MET A 93 7.02 8.45 -9.88
N ILE A 94 8.09 7.75 -9.55
CA ILE A 94 9.37 8.34 -9.25
C ILE A 94 10.22 8.33 -10.53
N THR A 95 10.47 9.51 -11.06
CA THR A 95 11.24 9.67 -12.31
C THR A 95 12.75 9.47 -12.10
N ALA A 96 13.50 9.36 -13.19
CA ALA A 96 14.95 9.23 -13.17
C ALA A 96 15.64 10.44 -12.48
N GLU A 97 15.00 11.61 -12.51
CA GLU A 97 15.47 12.84 -11.85
C GLU A 97 15.09 12.88 -10.36
N ASN A 98 14.59 11.76 -9.80
CA ASN A 98 14.16 11.65 -8.42
C ASN A 98 13.02 12.62 -8.05
N GLN A 99 12.10 12.81 -8.99
CA GLN A 99 10.87 13.59 -8.79
C GLN A 99 9.68 12.65 -8.63
N ALA A 100 8.79 12.99 -7.69
CA ALA A 100 7.53 12.29 -7.52
C ALA A 100 6.43 12.97 -8.34
N LYS A 101 5.78 12.21 -9.21
CA LYS A 101 4.59 12.60 -9.99
C LYS A 101 3.40 11.78 -9.52
N VAL A 102 2.25 12.43 -9.34
CA VAL A 102 1.03 11.74 -8.90
C VAL A 102 0.42 11.01 -10.08
N LEU A 103 0.09 9.72 -9.86
CA LEU A 103 -0.71 8.91 -10.78
C LEU A 103 -2.18 8.95 -10.38
N GLU A 104 -2.46 8.65 -9.10
CA GLU A 104 -3.82 8.60 -8.57
C GLU A 104 -3.84 8.79 -7.05
N PHE A 105 -5.02 9.10 -6.52
CA PHE A 105 -5.32 9.03 -5.11
C PHE A 105 -6.45 8.03 -4.87
N ASN A 106 -6.34 7.27 -3.76
CA ASN A 106 -7.39 6.37 -3.31
C ASN A 106 -7.68 6.60 -1.82
N CYS A 107 -8.95 6.47 -1.43
CA CYS A 107 -9.42 6.68 -0.05
C CYS A 107 -9.41 5.36 0.76
N ARG A 108 -8.35 4.58 0.65
CA ARG A 108 -8.21 3.25 1.26
C ARG A 108 -6.75 2.85 1.35
N MET A 109 -6.51 1.76 2.08
CA MET A 109 -5.24 1.03 2.01
C MET A 109 -5.05 0.40 0.62
N GLY A 110 -3.82 0.04 0.28
CA GLY A 110 -3.49 -0.66 -0.96
C GLY A 110 -3.84 -2.15 -0.93
N ASP A 111 -4.03 -2.73 -2.08
CA ASP A 111 -4.16 -4.16 -2.31
C ASP A 111 -3.25 -4.52 -3.50
N PRO A 112 -2.13 -5.25 -3.28
CA PRO A 112 -1.78 -6.06 -2.10
C PRO A 112 -0.82 -5.42 -1.08
N GLU A 113 -0.67 -4.11 -1.01
CA GLU A 113 0.32 -3.45 -0.14
C GLU A 113 -0.01 -3.52 1.36
N THR A 114 -1.29 -3.67 1.71
CA THR A 114 -1.72 -3.71 3.12
C THR A 114 -0.99 -4.78 3.92
N GLN A 115 -0.88 -5.98 3.38
CA GLN A 115 -0.28 -7.11 4.08
C GLN A 115 1.20 -6.86 4.42
N PRO A 116 2.10 -6.55 3.48
CA PRO A 116 3.50 -6.30 3.81
C PRO A 116 3.70 -5.04 4.67
N ILE A 117 2.85 -4.02 4.55
CA ILE A 117 2.93 -2.84 5.40
C ILE A 117 2.57 -3.22 6.85
N LEU A 118 1.44 -3.90 7.06
CA LEU A 118 0.97 -4.25 8.40
C LEU A 118 1.82 -5.32 9.07
N LEU A 119 2.44 -6.24 8.34
CA LEU A 119 3.41 -7.19 8.88
C LEU A 119 4.64 -6.49 9.49
N ARG A 120 4.95 -5.28 9.07
CA ARG A 120 6.03 -4.46 9.62
C ARG A 120 5.58 -3.53 10.74
N LEU A 121 4.27 -3.34 10.93
CA LEU A 121 3.75 -2.46 11.97
C LEU A 121 3.93 -3.09 13.34
N LYS A 122 4.65 -2.42 14.24
CA LYS A 122 4.83 -2.81 15.64
C LYS A 122 3.86 -2.10 16.58
N SER A 123 3.46 -0.89 16.21
CA SER A 123 2.42 -0.16 16.94
C SER A 123 1.07 -0.86 16.77
N ASP A 124 0.22 -0.78 17.79
CA ASP A 124 -1.13 -1.31 17.70
C ASP A 124 -1.98 -0.46 16.73
N LEU A 125 -2.47 -1.09 15.65
CA LEU A 125 -3.26 -0.42 14.63
C LEU A 125 -4.56 0.17 15.20
N PHE A 126 -5.19 -0.52 16.16
CA PHE A 126 -6.40 -0.02 16.79
C PHE A 126 -6.14 1.32 17.51
N THR A 127 -5.05 1.41 18.25
CA THR A 127 -4.61 2.64 18.93
C THR A 127 -4.37 3.77 17.92
N LEU A 128 -3.72 3.49 16.78
CA LEU A 128 -3.51 4.50 15.73
C LEU A 128 -4.84 4.99 15.14
N ILE A 129 -5.78 4.08 14.88
CA ILE A 129 -7.13 4.43 14.38
C ILE A 129 -7.90 5.24 15.43
N GLU A 130 -7.81 4.89 16.71
CA GLU A 130 -8.44 5.64 17.79
C GLU A 130 -7.91 7.09 17.85
N HIS A 131 -6.60 7.28 17.71
CA HIS A 131 -6.01 8.61 17.60
C HIS A 131 -6.50 9.38 16.36
N ALA A 132 -6.68 8.71 15.22
CA ALA A 132 -7.23 9.35 14.03
C ALA A 132 -8.69 9.80 14.24
N VAL A 133 -9.53 8.95 14.84
CA VAL A 133 -10.93 9.27 15.14
C VAL A 133 -11.03 10.42 16.13
N ASN A 134 -10.17 10.44 17.14
CA ASN A 134 -10.14 11.47 18.19
C ASN A 134 -9.38 12.75 17.78
N ARG A 135 -8.84 12.83 16.56
CA ARG A 135 -8.06 13.98 16.04
C ARG A 135 -6.82 14.30 16.88
N THR A 136 -6.11 13.27 17.26
CA THR A 136 -4.92 13.33 18.11
C THR A 136 -3.73 12.55 17.52
N LEU A 137 -3.65 12.44 16.18
CA LEU A 137 -2.54 11.76 15.50
C LEU A 137 -1.18 12.43 15.75
N ASP A 138 -1.16 13.70 16.16
CA ASP A 138 0.03 14.42 16.61
C ASP A 138 0.60 13.95 17.94
N LYS A 139 -0.13 13.08 18.65
CA LYS A 139 0.24 12.58 19.99
C LYS A 139 0.68 11.11 19.98
N VAL A 140 0.76 10.50 18.83
CA VAL A 140 1.16 9.10 18.71
C VAL A 140 2.33 8.97 17.75
N ASP A 141 3.29 8.14 18.14
CA ASP A 141 4.39 7.72 17.28
C ASP A 141 4.09 6.34 16.70
N ILE A 142 4.57 6.09 15.50
CA ILE A 142 4.43 4.81 14.82
C ILE A 142 5.78 4.07 14.80
N GLU A 143 5.77 2.83 15.25
CA GLU A 143 6.96 1.98 15.27
C GLU A 143 6.88 0.90 14.19
N TRP A 144 7.99 0.70 13.47
CA TRP A 144 8.12 -0.25 12.39
C TRP A 144 9.20 -1.29 12.65
N ASP A 145 8.93 -2.54 12.26
CA ASP A 145 9.98 -3.55 12.11
C ASP A 145 10.95 -3.09 11.00
N ARG A 146 12.24 -3.24 11.25
CA ARG A 146 13.30 -2.88 10.30
C ARG A 146 13.47 -3.89 9.17
N ARG A 147 12.96 -5.12 9.35
CA ARG A 147 12.95 -6.13 8.30
C ARG A 147 12.02 -5.71 7.17
N ALA A 148 12.36 -6.11 5.95
CA ALA A 148 11.45 -6.00 4.82
C ALA A 148 10.37 -7.09 4.92
N ALA A 149 9.18 -6.77 4.38
CA ALA A 149 8.12 -7.72 4.18
C ALA A 149 7.77 -7.81 2.68
N LEU A 150 7.53 -9.02 2.20
CA LEU A 150 7.13 -9.30 0.82
C LEU A 150 5.80 -10.08 0.84
N GLY A 151 4.82 -9.59 0.10
CA GLY A 151 3.60 -10.31 -0.21
C GLY A 151 3.63 -10.84 -1.63
N VAL A 152 3.22 -12.10 -1.84
CA VAL A 152 3.07 -12.71 -3.16
C VAL A 152 1.62 -13.15 -3.33
N VAL A 153 0.97 -12.70 -4.39
CA VAL A 153 -0.41 -13.08 -4.70
C VAL A 153 -0.42 -14.35 -5.52
N MET A 154 -1.07 -15.39 -4.99
CA MET A 154 -1.36 -16.62 -5.72
C MET A 154 -2.77 -16.52 -6.31
N ALA A 155 -2.86 -16.45 -7.63
CA ALA A 155 -4.12 -16.30 -8.34
C ALA A 155 -4.55 -17.61 -9.04
N ALA A 156 -5.87 -17.78 -9.22
CA ALA A 156 -6.42 -18.87 -9.99
C ALA A 156 -6.01 -18.79 -11.47
N HIS A 157 -5.92 -19.96 -12.13
CA HIS A 157 -5.62 -20.01 -13.56
C HIS A 157 -6.60 -19.14 -14.37
N GLY A 158 -6.07 -18.36 -15.31
CA GLY A 158 -6.84 -17.44 -16.16
C GLY A 158 -7.10 -16.05 -15.58
N TYR A 159 -6.59 -15.76 -14.37
CA TYR A 159 -6.61 -14.40 -13.81
C TYR A 159 -5.73 -13.47 -14.66
N PRO A 160 -6.10 -12.18 -14.89
CA PRO A 160 -7.31 -11.50 -14.38
C PRO A 160 -8.56 -11.64 -15.28
N GLU A 161 -8.43 -12.10 -16.53
CA GLU A 161 -9.50 -12.02 -17.52
C GLU A 161 -10.63 -13.02 -17.25
N ASN A 162 -10.28 -14.28 -16.99
CA ASN A 162 -11.26 -15.35 -16.79
C ASN A 162 -10.78 -16.36 -15.73
N PRO A 163 -10.73 -15.96 -14.44
CA PRO A 163 -10.21 -16.80 -13.38
C PRO A 163 -11.09 -18.05 -13.18
N ARG A 164 -10.44 -19.22 -13.18
CA ARG A 164 -11.09 -20.49 -12.90
C ARG A 164 -11.58 -20.50 -11.45
N LYS A 165 -12.80 -21.00 -11.22
CA LYS A 165 -13.41 -21.05 -9.90
C LYS A 165 -13.38 -22.49 -9.36
N ASN A 166 -13.47 -22.59 -8.03
CA ASN A 166 -13.58 -23.85 -7.29
C ASN A 166 -12.35 -24.79 -7.42
N ASP A 167 -11.19 -24.24 -7.73
CA ASP A 167 -9.95 -25.00 -7.63
C ASP A 167 -9.61 -25.24 -6.16
N VAL A 168 -9.21 -26.47 -5.84
CA VAL A 168 -8.80 -26.82 -4.48
C VAL A 168 -7.40 -26.29 -4.22
N ILE A 169 -7.23 -25.59 -3.10
CA ILE A 169 -5.92 -25.13 -2.61
C ILE A 169 -5.34 -26.22 -1.73
N HIS A 170 -4.17 -26.74 -2.12
CA HIS A 170 -3.45 -27.81 -1.40
C HIS A 170 -2.28 -27.24 -0.58
N GLY A 171 -1.87 -27.94 0.47
CA GLY A 171 -0.68 -27.64 1.28
C GLY A 171 -0.91 -26.61 2.38
N LEU A 172 -2.12 -26.07 2.54
CA LEU A 172 -2.40 -25.05 3.57
C LEU A 172 -2.19 -25.56 5.00
N SER A 173 -2.58 -26.80 5.31
CA SER A 173 -2.43 -27.41 6.65
C SER A 173 -0.98 -27.45 7.10
N ASP A 174 -0.07 -27.82 6.20
CA ASP A 174 1.35 -27.94 6.48
C ASP A 174 1.97 -26.58 6.73
N LEU A 175 1.64 -25.59 5.88
CA LEU A 175 2.09 -24.21 6.03
C LEU A 175 1.53 -23.53 7.29
N MET A 176 0.29 -23.81 7.67
CA MET A 176 -0.29 -23.27 8.91
C MET A 176 0.40 -23.85 10.14
N THR A 177 0.82 -25.10 10.11
CA THR A 177 1.60 -25.72 11.20
C THR A 177 2.99 -25.08 11.32
N GLU A 178 3.64 -24.77 10.20
CA GLU A 178 4.92 -24.06 10.18
C GLU A 178 4.79 -22.60 10.64
N GLN A 179 3.63 -21.98 10.45
CA GLN A 179 3.33 -20.62 10.89
C GLN A 179 3.21 -20.53 12.42
N GLU A 180 2.77 -21.58 13.10
CA GLU A 180 2.66 -21.63 14.55
C GLU A 180 4.04 -21.42 15.21
N GLY A 181 4.21 -20.29 15.87
CA GLY A 181 5.44 -19.93 16.58
C GLY A 181 6.51 -19.19 15.77
N THR A 182 6.21 -18.78 14.55
CA THR A 182 7.10 -17.93 13.76
C THR A 182 6.38 -16.66 13.30
N ASP A 183 7.00 -15.50 13.49
CA ASP A 183 6.53 -14.21 12.92
C ASP A 183 7.09 -13.99 11.50
N ASN A 184 7.50 -15.04 10.80
CA ASN A 184 8.25 -14.91 9.57
C ASN A 184 7.39 -14.93 8.32
N PHE A 185 6.22 -15.56 8.36
CA PHE A 185 5.30 -15.54 7.23
C PHE A 185 3.85 -15.72 7.69
N HIS A 186 2.91 -15.25 6.86
CA HIS A 186 1.47 -15.40 7.07
C HIS A 186 0.78 -15.72 5.74
N ILE A 187 -0.32 -16.47 5.83
CA ILE A 187 -1.19 -16.76 4.69
C ILE A 187 -2.48 -15.96 4.90
N PHE A 188 -2.80 -15.13 3.91
CA PHE A 188 -4.02 -14.34 3.88
C PHE A 188 -4.97 -14.92 2.84
N HIS A 189 -6.21 -15.14 3.22
CA HIS A 189 -7.25 -15.61 2.32
C HIS A 189 -8.01 -14.43 1.71
N SER A 190 -8.11 -14.43 0.38
CA SER A 190 -8.88 -13.44 -0.39
C SER A 190 -9.64 -14.16 -1.49
N GLY A 191 -10.95 -14.04 -1.52
CA GLY A 191 -11.80 -14.71 -2.51
C GLY A 191 -11.80 -16.25 -2.45
N THR A 192 -11.37 -16.83 -1.33
CA THR A 192 -11.40 -18.27 -1.08
C THR A 192 -12.67 -18.66 -0.32
N LEU A 193 -13.06 -19.93 -0.46
CA LEU A 193 -14.16 -20.55 0.30
C LEU A 193 -13.56 -21.62 1.22
N ALA A 194 -14.16 -21.79 2.42
CA ALA A 194 -13.84 -22.85 3.36
C ALA A 194 -14.41 -24.19 2.90
#